data_c965bfa6295d013e54fd19ab0909160d
#
_entry.id   c965bfa6295d013e54fd19ab0909160d
#
_cell.length_a   1.000
_cell.length_b   1.000
_cell.length_c   1.000
_cell.angle_alpha   90.00
_cell.angle_beta   90.00
_cell.angle_gamma   90.00
#
_symmetry.space_group_name_H-M   'P 1'
#
loop_
_entity.id
_entity.type
_entity.pdbx_description
1 polymer ?
#
loop_
_entity_poly.entity_id
_entity_poly.type
_entity_poly.pdbx_seq_one_letter_code
_entity_poly.pdbx_strand_id
1 'polypeptide(L)'
;MTENKAAYTISFETLTPKLFKSLYRSVGWESPCIDQIETALNNSYAKFVAYDGDKPVGMVRIIGDGGMSFYIKDYAVIPEYQSKGVGKALMQFLEDYIRNSMHKNWAVSLELISSKEAVAFYEKFGFEQRPCDWDGPGMFKMLR
;
A
#
# COMPACT_ATOMS: atom_id res chain seq x y z
N MET A 1 -21.25 -25.78 -2.45
CA MET A 1 -21.51 -24.42 -1.94
C MET A 1 -20.17 -23.72 -1.77
N THR A 2 -19.90 -22.76 -2.61
CA THR A 2 -18.80 -21.84 -2.37
C THR A 2 -19.24 -20.90 -1.26
N GLU A 3 -18.60 -20.97 -0.10
CA GLU A 3 -18.75 -19.95 0.91
C GLU A 3 -18.37 -18.62 0.29
N ASN A 4 -19.34 -17.73 0.17
CA ASN A 4 -19.09 -16.33 -0.16
C ASN A 4 -18.25 -15.76 0.98
N LYS A 5 -16.95 -15.80 0.81
CA LYS A 5 -16.03 -15.14 1.73
C LYS A 5 -16.41 -13.67 1.73
N ALA A 6 -16.91 -13.16 2.85
CA ALA A 6 -17.27 -11.77 2.99
C ALA A 6 -16.07 -10.91 2.51
N ALA A 7 -16.32 -10.02 1.56
CA ALA A 7 -15.29 -9.13 1.06
C ALA A 7 -14.79 -8.23 2.20
N TYR A 8 -13.48 -7.98 2.26
CA TYR A 8 -12.92 -7.00 3.18
C TYR A 8 -13.46 -5.59 2.87
N THR A 9 -13.67 -4.81 3.90
CA THR A 9 -14.05 -3.41 3.77
C THR A 9 -12.80 -2.55 3.74
N ILE A 10 -12.71 -1.64 2.78
CA ILE A 10 -11.57 -0.70 2.67
C ILE A 10 -12.04 0.70 3.05
N SER A 11 -11.37 1.31 4.02
CA SER A 11 -11.59 2.68 4.45
C SER A 11 -10.40 3.56 4.05
N PHE A 12 -10.66 4.80 3.63
CA PHE A 12 -9.63 5.79 3.29
C PHE A 12 -9.54 6.94 4.31
N GLU A 13 -10.26 6.86 5.43
CA GLU A 13 -10.31 7.94 6.43
C GLU A 13 -9.89 7.51 7.83
N THR A 14 -9.63 6.22 8.07
CA THR A 14 -9.49 5.68 9.42
C THR A 14 -8.06 5.37 9.85
N LEU A 15 -7.05 5.56 8.97
CA LEU A 15 -5.66 5.30 9.32
C LEU A 15 -5.09 6.40 10.21
N THR A 16 -5.18 6.20 11.52
CA THR A 16 -4.59 7.10 12.52
C THR A 16 -3.11 6.76 12.74
N PRO A 17 -2.30 7.68 13.30
CA PRO A 17 -0.91 7.37 13.66
C PRO A 17 -0.77 6.16 14.59
N LYS A 18 -1.67 6.02 15.55
CA LYS A 18 -1.68 4.88 16.48
C LYS A 18 -1.95 3.56 15.76
N LEU A 19 -2.94 3.52 14.87
CA LEU A 19 -3.27 2.33 14.09
C LEU A 19 -2.13 2.00 13.12
N PHE A 20 -1.58 2.99 12.43
CA PHE A 20 -0.41 2.83 11.57
C PHE A 20 0.73 2.14 12.32
N LYS A 21 1.09 2.67 13.48
CA LYS A 21 2.17 2.13 14.32
C LYS A 21 1.91 0.67 14.70
N SER A 22 0.68 0.34 15.07
CA SER A 22 0.28 -1.04 15.40
C SER A 22 0.44 -1.99 14.22
N LEU A 23 -0.08 -1.64 13.05
CA LEU A 23 0.02 -2.45 11.84
C LEU A 23 1.47 -2.56 11.33
N TYR A 24 2.23 -1.48 11.40
CA TYR A 24 3.64 -1.42 11.01
C TYR A 24 4.48 -2.39 11.85
N ARG A 25 4.29 -2.38 13.16
CA ARG A 25 4.97 -3.30 14.08
C ARG A 25 4.54 -4.75 13.93
N SER A 26 3.29 -4.99 13.56
CA SER A 26 2.75 -6.35 13.41
C SER A 26 3.51 -7.19 12.39
N VAL A 27 4.13 -6.55 11.40
CA VAL A 27 4.94 -7.20 10.37
C VAL A 27 6.44 -7.16 10.67
N GLY A 28 6.83 -6.78 11.88
CA GLY A 28 8.21 -6.79 12.34
C GLY A 28 9.02 -5.54 11.98
N TRP A 29 8.39 -4.49 11.50
CA TRP A 29 9.08 -3.23 11.16
C TRP A 29 9.24 -2.34 12.38
N GLU A 30 10.40 -1.69 12.47
CA GLU A 30 10.67 -0.69 13.51
C GLU A 30 9.98 0.62 13.17
N SER A 31 9.04 1.03 14.02
CA SER A 31 8.17 2.16 13.75
C SER A 31 8.84 3.50 14.07
N PRO A 32 8.66 4.54 13.23
CA PRO A 32 8.94 5.91 13.62
C PRO A 32 8.14 6.36 14.85
N CYS A 33 8.47 7.53 15.39
CA CYS A 33 7.68 8.15 16.45
C CYS A 33 6.32 8.65 15.93
N ILE A 34 5.37 8.86 16.82
CA ILE A 34 3.99 9.25 16.48
C ILE A 34 3.93 10.55 15.68
N ASP A 35 4.71 11.56 16.06
CA ASP A 35 4.72 12.87 15.40
C ASP A 35 5.19 12.77 13.93
N GLN A 36 6.20 11.92 13.71
CA GLN A 36 6.70 11.67 12.35
C GLN A 36 5.65 10.93 11.50
N ILE A 37 4.98 9.94 12.08
CA ILE A 37 3.89 9.23 11.41
C ILE A 37 2.75 10.18 11.08
N GLU A 38 2.32 11.02 12.02
CA GLU A 38 1.24 12.00 11.81
C GLU A 38 1.55 12.93 10.63
N THR A 39 2.76 13.47 10.59
CA THR A 39 3.22 14.32 9.48
C THR A 39 3.17 13.57 8.15
N ALA A 40 3.66 12.34 8.13
CA ALA A 40 3.66 11.51 6.92
C ALA A 40 2.24 11.19 6.44
N LEU A 41 1.33 10.83 7.33
CA LEU A 41 -0.06 10.52 6.99
C LEU A 41 -0.81 11.75 6.46
N ASN A 42 -0.61 12.91 7.09
CA ASN A 42 -1.24 14.17 6.67
C ASN A 42 -0.77 14.64 5.28
N ASN A 43 0.44 14.25 4.87
CA ASN A 43 1.02 14.61 3.57
C ASN A 43 0.96 13.46 2.55
N SER A 44 0.31 12.35 2.85
CA SER A 44 0.09 11.27 1.90
C SER A 44 -1.00 11.66 0.90
N TYR A 45 -0.82 11.24 -0.37
CA TYR A 45 -1.85 11.42 -1.39
C TYR A 45 -3.13 10.66 -1.03
N ALA A 46 -2.98 9.43 -0.60
CA ALA A 46 -4.07 8.60 -0.11
C ALA A 46 -3.54 7.55 0.89
N LYS A 47 -4.42 7.04 1.72
CA LYS A 47 -4.11 6.01 2.71
C LYS A 47 -5.34 5.14 2.95
N PHE A 48 -5.14 3.84 3.05
CA PHE A 48 -6.23 2.86 3.12
C PHE A 48 -6.00 1.87 4.25
N VAL A 49 -7.09 1.47 4.89
CA VAL A 49 -7.12 0.38 5.87
C VAL A 49 -8.12 -0.67 5.41
N ALA A 50 -7.70 -1.93 5.42
CA ALA A 50 -8.58 -3.05 5.19
C ALA A 50 -9.10 -3.59 6.52
N TYR A 51 -10.39 -3.88 6.57
CA TYR A 51 -11.09 -4.41 7.74
C TYR A 51 -11.72 -5.77 7.43
N ASP A 52 -11.63 -6.67 8.40
CA ASP A 52 -12.49 -7.84 8.51
C ASP A 52 -13.49 -7.56 9.63
N GLY A 53 -14.74 -7.20 9.27
CA GLY A 53 -15.68 -6.62 10.22
C GLY A 53 -15.12 -5.33 10.82
N ASP A 54 -14.94 -5.30 12.14
CA ASP A 54 -14.38 -4.16 12.87
C ASP A 54 -12.85 -4.27 13.08
N LYS A 55 -12.25 -5.37 12.65
CA LYS A 55 -10.82 -5.62 12.87
C LYS A 55 -9.98 -5.06 11.72
N PRO A 56 -9.06 -4.11 11.98
CA PRO A 56 -8.11 -3.66 10.97
C PRO A 56 -7.08 -4.77 10.72
N VAL A 57 -6.94 -5.18 9.46
CA VAL A 57 -6.11 -6.33 9.08
C VAL A 57 -5.01 -5.99 8.09
N GLY A 58 -5.03 -4.80 7.52
CA GLY A 58 -3.99 -4.35 6.60
C GLY A 58 -4.09 -2.86 6.31
N MET A 59 -3.02 -2.33 5.75
CA MET A 59 -2.93 -0.92 5.35
C MET A 59 -2.06 -0.74 4.13
N VAL A 60 -2.22 0.39 3.46
CA VAL A 60 -1.30 0.89 2.45
C VAL A 60 -1.41 2.40 2.37
N ARG A 61 -0.31 3.04 2.04
CA ARG A 61 -0.21 4.49 1.87
C ARG A 61 0.33 4.80 0.48
N ILE A 62 -0.13 5.90 -0.12
CA ILE A 62 0.34 6.39 -1.42
C ILE A 62 0.93 7.77 -1.25
N ILE A 63 2.14 7.96 -1.77
CA ILE A 63 2.77 9.26 -1.97
C ILE A 63 2.67 9.58 -3.46
N GLY A 64 2.37 10.81 -3.81
CA GLY A 64 2.27 11.17 -5.22
C GLY A 64 1.91 12.63 -5.47
N ASP A 65 2.09 13.03 -6.73
CA ASP A 65 1.82 14.39 -7.19
C ASP A 65 0.40 14.58 -7.76
N GLY A 66 -0.37 13.51 -7.84
CA GLY A 66 -1.72 13.53 -8.38
C GLY A 66 -1.79 13.62 -9.92
N GLY A 67 -0.66 13.60 -10.59
CA GLY A 67 -0.60 13.83 -12.04
C GLY A 67 0.27 12.85 -12.82
N MET A 68 1.49 12.62 -12.37
CA MET A 68 2.46 11.83 -13.12
C MET A 68 2.90 10.55 -12.40
N SER A 69 3.08 10.63 -11.08
CA SER A 69 3.79 9.58 -10.34
C SER A 69 3.14 9.32 -8.98
N PHE A 70 3.00 8.04 -8.66
CA PHE A 70 2.52 7.56 -7.37
C PHE A 70 3.48 6.50 -6.85
N TYR A 71 3.75 6.53 -5.55
CA TYR A 71 4.64 5.60 -4.88
C TYR A 71 3.88 4.91 -3.75
N ILE A 72 3.82 3.59 -3.82
CA ILE A 72 3.18 2.75 -2.79
C ILE A 72 4.14 2.56 -1.64
N LYS A 73 3.69 2.85 -0.43
CA LYS A 73 4.45 2.73 0.82
C LYS A 73 3.65 2.01 1.90
N ASP A 74 4.39 1.40 2.80
CA ASP A 74 3.86 0.86 4.05
C ASP A 74 2.70 -0.13 3.82
N TYR A 75 2.87 -0.99 2.81
CA TYR A 75 1.94 -2.03 2.45
C TYR A 75 2.09 -3.19 3.43
N ALA A 76 1.19 -3.29 4.38
CA ALA A 76 1.28 -4.28 5.46
C ALA A 76 -0.05 -5.00 5.65
N VAL A 77 0.02 -6.32 5.81
CA VAL A 77 -1.09 -7.19 6.21
C VAL A 77 -0.65 -7.92 7.47
N ILE A 78 -1.46 -7.91 8.52
CA ILE A 78 -1.11 -8.59 9.76
C ILE A 78 -0.88 -10.08 9.51
N PRO A 79 0.06 -10.73 10.24
CA PRO A 79 0.48 -12.10 9.93
C PRO A 79 -0.66 -13.11 9.81
N GLU A 80 -1.66 -13.02 10.68
CA GLU A 80 -2.80 -13.96 10.70
C GLU A 80 -3.70 -13.86 9.47
N TYR A 81 -3.61 -12.76 8.73
CA TYR A 81 -4.41 -12.50 7.53
C TYR A 81 -3.61 -12.53 6.23
N GLN A 82 -2.32 -12.83 6.29
CA GLN A 82 -1.51 -13.01 5.08
C GLN A 82 -1.99 -14.23 4.29
N SER A 83 -1.91 -14.15 2.96
CA SER A 83 -2.41 -15.18 2.02
C SER A 83 -3.92 -15.43 2.09
N LYS A 84 -4.70 -14.49 2.62
CA LYS A 84 -6.16 -14.55 2.72
C LYS A 84 -6.88 -13.51 1.85
N GLY A 85 -6.18 -12.89 0.91
CA GLY A 85 -6.76 -11.95 -0.05
C GLY A 85 -6.84 -10.49 0.39
N VAL A 86 -6.31 -10.12 1.57
CA VAL A 86 -6.31 -8.73 2.05
C VAL A 86 -5.44 -7.85 1.14
N GLY A 87 -4.23 -8.29 0.83
CA GLY A 87 -3.33 -7.55 -0.07
C GLY A 87 -3.94 -7.34 -1.44
N LYS A 88 -4.57 -8.37 -2.00
CA LYS A 88 -5.29 -8.26 -3.28
C LYS A 88 -6.42 -7.23 -3.23
N ALA A 89 -7.21 -7.23 -2.17
CA ALA A 89 -8.30 -6.27 -2.00
C ALA A 89 -7.79 -4.83 -1.90
N LEU A 90 -6.71 -4.61 -1.15
CA LEU A 90 -6.07 -3.29 -1.04
C LEU A 90 -5.52 -2.82 -2.39
N MET A 91 -4.86 -3.69 -3.17
CA MET A 91 -4.31 -3.31 -4.47
C MET A 91 -5.41 -2.96 -5.47
N GLN A 92 -6.45 -3.73 -5.55
CA GLN A 92 -7.58 -3.46 -6.44
C GLN A 92 -8.23 -2.12 -6.10
N PHE A 93 -8.46 -1.86 -4.82
CA PHE A 93 -9.05 -0.60 -4.37
C PHE A 93 -8.13 0.59 -4.68
N LEU A 94 -6.83 0.46 -4.41
CA LEU A 94 -5.82 1.48 -4.66
C LEU A 94 -5.76 1.85 -6.15
N GLU A 95 -5.68 0.86 -7.03
CA GLU A 95 -5.62 1.12 -8.47
C GLU A 95 -6.91 1.78 -8.99
N ASP A 96 -8.07 1.33 -8.53
CA ASP A 96 -9.35 1.95 -8.90
C ASP A 96 -9.44 3.38 -8.38
N TYR A 97 -8.98 3.63 -7.16
CA TYR A 97 -8.92 4.98 -6.60
C TYR A 97 -8.08 5.93 -7.45
N ILE A 98 -6.89 5.50 -7.87
CA ILE A 98 -6.02 6.31 -8.72
C ILE A 98 -6.67 6.52 -10.10
N ARG A 99 -7.19 5.48 -10.73
CA ARG A 99 -7.87 5.60 -12.04
C ARG A 99 -9.05 6.56 -11.99
N ASN A 100 -9.83 6.53 -10.94
CA ASN A 100 -10.98 7.42 -10.77
C ASN A 100 -10.57 8.87 -10.46
N SER A 101 -9.36 9.10 -10.00
CA SER A 101 -8.82 10.43 -9.65
C SER A 101 -8.14 11.14 -10.82
N MET A 102 -7.70 10.39 -11.82
CA MET A 102 -6.92 10.94 -12.94
C MET A 102 -7.81 11.28 -14.14
N HIS A 103 -7.33 12.20 -14.98
CA HIS A 103 -7.99 12.49 -16.25
C HIS A 103 -7.95 11.28 -17.18
N LYS A 104 -8.98 11.12 -17.99
CA LYS A 104 -9.19 9.96 -18.84
C LYS A 104 -8.04 9.62 -19.80
N ASN A 105 -7.32 10.64 -20.27
CA ASN A 105 -6.23 10.47 -21.25
C ASN A 105 -4.85 10.45 -20.62
N TRP A 106 -4.74 10.46 -19.29
CA TRP A 106 -3.47 10.42 -18.61
C TRP A 106 -2.98 8.98 -18.42
N ALA A 107 -1.68 8.80 -18.54
CA ALA A 107 -0.99 7.63 -18.02
C ALA A 107 -0.12 8.07 -16.84
N VAL A 108 -0.16 7.31 -15.76
CA VAL A 108 0.61 7.62 -14.56
C VAL A 108 1.49 6.44 -14.19
N SER A 109 2.65 6.72 -13.59
CA SER A 109 3.48 5.65 -13.06
C SER A 109 3.07 5.29 -11.64
N LEU A 110 3.03 4.00 -11.37
CA LEU A 110 2.81 3.45 -10.03
C LEU A 110 4.06 2.65 -9.65
N GLU A 111 4.74 3.06 -8.61
CA GLU A 111 6.05 2.55 -8.22
C GLU A 111 6.05 2.04 -6.78
N LEU A 112 6.93 1.10 -6.49
CA LEU A 112 7.16 0.60 -5.13
C LEU A 112 8.53 -0.07 -5.03
N ILE A 113 8.98 -0.28 -3.80
CA ILE A 113 10.08 -1.21 -3.50
C ILE A 113 9.46 -2.42 -2.80
N SER A 114 9.59 -3.59 -3.43
CA SER A 114 9.07 -4.84 -2.88
C SER A 114 9.95 -5.36 -1.76
N SER A 115 9.35 -5.96 -0.72
CA SER A 115 10.09 -6.91 0.11
C SER A 115 10.50 -8.12 -0.73
N LYS A 116 11.55 -8.83 -0.29
CA LYS A 116 12.07 -9.98 -1.04
C LYS A 116 11.01 -11.07 -1.30
N GLU A 117 10.11 -11.25 -0.36
CA GLU A 117 9.08 -12.30 -0.39
C GLU A 117 7.83 -11.91 -1.19
N ALA A 118 7.63 -10.63 -1.49
CA ALA A 118 6.41 -10.13 -2.11
C ALA A 118 6.51 -9.88 -3.63
N VAL A 119 7.66 -10.14 -4.25
CA VAL A 119 7.89 -9.87 -5.68
C VAL A 119 6.82 -10.52 -6.55
N ALA A 120 6.56 -11.81 -6.35
CA ALA A 120 5.56 -12.55 -7.13
C ALA A 120 4.14 -11.98 -6.96
N PHE A 121 3.82 -11.47 -5.77
CA PHE A 121 2.54 -10.81 -5.51
C PHE A 121 2.36 -9.57 -6.40
N TYR A 122 3.38 -8.71 -6.46
CA TYR A 122 3.31 -7.50 -7.28
C TYR A 122 3.33 -7.80 -8.78
N GLU A 123 4.10 -8.79 -9.22
CA GLU A 123 4.12 -9.20 -10.63
C GLU A 123 2.75 -9.64 -11.13
N LYS A 124 1.91 -10.26 -10.29
CA LYS A 124 0.53 -10.62 -10.64
C LYS A 124 -0.36 -9.41 -10.94
N PHE A 125 -0.01 -8.22 -10.43
CA PHE A 125 -0.69 -6.97 -10.71
C PHE A 125 -0.06 -6.16 -11.85
N GLY A 126 0.91 -6.74 -12.56
CA GLY A 126 1.54 -6.11 -13.72
C GLY A 126 2.76 -5.26 -13.40
N PHE A 127 3.27 -5.29 -12.17
CA PHE A 127 4.51 -4.60 -11.82
C PHE A 127 5.71 -5.32 -12.44
N GLU A 128 6.62 -4.55 -13.01
CA GLU A 128 7.87 -5.03 -13.58
C GLU A 128 9.03 -4.68 -12.66
N GLN A 129 9.97 -5.61 -12.52
CA GLN A 129 11.15 -5.39 -11.69
C GLN A 129 12.13 -4.41 -12.36
N ARG A 130 12.85 -3.66 -11.53
CA ARG A 130 14.04 -2.89 -11.93
C ARG A 130 15.28 -3.53 -11.29
N PRO A 131 16.43 -3.62 -11.98
CA PRO A 131 16.66 -3.13 -13.36
C PRO A 131 16.02 -4.02 -14.42
N CYS A 132 15.81 -3.42 -15.60
CA CYS A 132 15.31 -4.09 -16.79
C CYS A 132 16.07 -3.57 -18.03
N ASP A 133 15.69 -4.01 -19.24
CA ASP A 133 16.41 -3.66 -20.47
C ASP A 133 16.50 -2.16 -20.76
N TRP A 134 15.53 -1.38 -20.26
CA TRP A 134 15.44 0.06 -20.54
C TRP A 134 15.60 0.95 -19.30
N ASP A 135 15.81 0.35 -18.10
CA ASP A 135 15.90 1.13 -16.87
C ASP A 135 16.85 0.50 -15.86
N GLY A 136 17.54 1.35 -15.10
CA GLY A 136 18.45 0.94 -14.04
C GLY A 136 17.74 0.51 -12.74
N PRO A 137 18.52 0.11 -11.72
CA PRO A 137 17.93 -0.28 -10.44
C PRO A 137 17.33 0.90 -9.70
N GLY A 138 16.30 0.64 -8.91
CA GLY A 138 15.89 1.54 -7.85
C GLY A 138 17.02 1.74 -6.84
N MET A 139 17.12 2.94 -6.26
CA MET A 139 18.20 3.29 -5.32
C MET A 139 17.62 3.92 -4.06
N PHE A 140 18.30 3.73 -2.94
CA PHE A 140 17.84 4.15 -1.62
C PHE A 140 18.98 4.78 -0.81
N LYS A 141 18.66 5.83 -0.06
CA LYS A 141 19.56 6.44 0.92
C LYS A 141 18.75 6.97 2.10
N MET A 142 19.23 6.70 3.31
CA MET A 142 18.64 7.27 4.52
C MET A 142 19.36 8.56 4.90
N LEU A 143 18.61 9.65 5.13
CA LEU A 143 19.14 10.89 5.69
C LEU A 143 18.83 10.93 7.20
N ARG A 144 19.83 11.26 8.00
CA ARG A 144 19.74 11.45 9.45
C ARG A 144 20.21 12.83 9.84
#